data_7059639cd61db9ddc55058cfeeccbe7c
#
_entry.id   7059639cd61db9ddc55058cfeeccbe7c
#
_cell.length_a   1.000
_cell.length_b   1.000
_cell.length_c   1.000
_cell.angle_alpha   90.00
_cell.angle_beta   90.00
_cell.angle_gamma   90.00
#
_symmetry.space_group_name_H-M   'P 1'
#
loop_
_entity.id
_entity.type
_entity.pdbx_description
1 polymer ?
#
loop_
_entity_poly.entity_id
_entity_poly.type
_entity_poly.pdbx_seq_one_letter_code
_entity_poly.pdbx_strand_id
1 'polypeptide(L)'
;MKRLPPTLREKKRYVAFKVGSDEPIKKEEITRAVWIQALSLLGEIQTSSLGIRVLYYSESAQEGFLVCRNEDLWKVEAVLVLIGEINEKRVHVCVRGVSGTIKALKRKFLNKEPPIIEENKDDNLMNLKIIRSYGDCLDALPNDKELLSRLKELKMRYIGLMKSDLGGKEDATST
;
A
#
# COMPACT_ATOMS: atom_id res chain seq x y z
N MET A 1 -7.24 -33.45 -21.58
CA MET A 1 -8.10 -32.25 -21.45
C MET A 1 -7.63 -31.18 -22.41
N LYS A 2 -8.51 -30.70 -23.32
CA LYS A 2 -8.17 -29.58 -24.22
C LYS A 2 -8.12 -28.27 -23.39
N ARG A 3 -7.04 -27.48 -23.53
CA ARG A 3 -6.92 -26.18 -22.86
C ARG A 3 -7.92 -25.20 -23.48
N LEU A 4 -8.64 -24.45 -22.65
CA LEU A 4 -9.54 -23.40 -23.10
C LEU A 4 -8.79 -22.36 -23.95
N PRO A 5 -9.41 -21.82 -25.02
CA PRO A 5 -8.86 -20.70 -25.78
C PRO A 5 -8.54 -19.52 -24.86
N PRO A 6 -7.54 -18.68 -25.19
CA PRO A 6 -7.14 -17.54 -24.35
C PRO A 6 -8.27 -16.58 -24.01
N THR A 7 -9.23 -16.41 -24.92
CA THR A 7 -10.40 -15.54 -24.76
C THR A 7 -11.39 -16.04 -23.71
N LEU A 8 -11.46 -17.34 -23.47
CA LEU A 8 -12.37 -17.99 -22.51
C LEU A 8 -11.71 -18.25 -21.15
N ARG A 9 -10.43 -17.90 -20.99
CA ARG A 9 -9.75 -18.08 -19.71
C ARG A 9 -10.06 -16.92 -18.79
N GLU A 10 -10.27 -17.21 -17.51
CA GLU A 10 -10.35 -16.17 -16.48
C GLU A 10 -9.11 -15.27 -16.52
N LYS A 11 -9.35 -13.97 -16.63
CA LYS A 11 -8.28 -12.97 -16.56
C LYS A 11 -7.90 -12.77 -15.11
N LYS A 12 -6.62 -13.03 -14.81
CA LYS A 12 -6.03 -12.82 -13.46
C LYS A 12 -5.31 -11.48 -13.41
N ARG A 13 -5.28 -10.89 -12.20
CA ARG A 13 -4.49 -9.72 -11.87
C ARG A 13 -3.59 -10.01 -10.68
N TYR A 14 -2.45 -9.38 -10.70
CA TYR A 14 -1.47 -9.46 -9.64
C TYR A 14 -1.37 -8.08 -9.01
N VAL A 15 -1.59 -8.01 -7.70
CA VAL A 15 -1.58 -6.78 -6.93
C VAL A 15 -0.34 -6.77 -6.05
N ALA A 16 0.54 -5.79 -6.26
CA ALA A 16 1.69 -5.56 -5.41
C ALA A 16 1.28 -4.69 -4.23
N PHE A 17 1.70 -5.05 -3.04
CA PHE A 17 1.42 -4.32 -1.82
C PHE A 17 2.64 -4.25 -0.91
N LYS A 18 2.67 -3.26 -0.05
CA LYS A 18 3.65 -3.10 1.03
C LYS A 18 2.93 -2.95 2.35
N VAL A 19 3.47 -3.59 3.36
CA VAL A 19 2.97 -3.49 4.73
C VAL A 19 3.87 -2.54 5.49
N GLY A 20 3.29 -1.53 6.11
CA GLY A 20 3.96 -0.67 7.07
C GLY A 20 3.54 -1.09 8.47
N SER A 21 4.49 -1.46 9.29
CA SER A 21 4.27 -1.85 10.69
C SER A 21 5.51 -1.55 11.51
N ASP A 22 5.36 -1.52 12.82
CA ASP A 22 6.45 -1.32 13.77
C ASP A 22 7.30 -2.55 13.92
N GLU A 23 6.66 -3.70 13.85
CA GLU A 23 7.28 -5.00 13.94
C GLU A 23 7.12 -5.75 12.62
N PRO A 24 8.09 -6.58 12.26
CA PRO A 24 7.98 -7.37 11.05
C PRO A 24 6.78 -8.32 11.11
N ILE A 25 6.00 -8.33 10.05
CA ILE A 25 4.85 -9.22 9.87
C ILE A 25 5.29 -10.43 9.05
N LYS A 26 4.89 -11.62 9.49
CA LYS A 26 5.19 -12.87 8.77
C LYS A 26 4.21 -13.10 7.63
N LYS A 27 4.61 -13.94 6.67
CA LYS A 27 3.77 -14.28 5.51
C LYS A 27 2.43 -14.91 5.90
N GLU A 28 2.43 -15.75 6.92
CA GLU A 28 1.22 -16.43 7.41
C GLU A 28 0.25 -15.44 8.04
N GLU A 29 0.77 -14.45 8.77
CA GLU A 29 -0.01 -13.42 9.44
C GLU A 29 -0.73 -12.53 8.42
N ILE A 30 0.00 -12.00 7.42
CA ILE A 30 -0.61 -11.19 6.37
C ILE A 30 -1.60 -12.01 5.52
N THR A 31 -1.30 -13.27 5.25
CA THR A 31 -2.20 -14.14 4.50
C THR A 31 -3.51 -14.35 5.26
N ARG A 32 -3.44 -14.62 6.58
CA ARG A 32 -4.62 -14.75 7.43
C ARG A 32 -5.39 -13.45 7.52
N ALA A 33 -4.71 -12.31 7.70
CA ALA A 33 -5.34 -10.99 7.78
C ALA A 33 -6.12 -10.63 6.51
N VAL A 34 -5.55 -10.91 5.32
CA VAL A 34 -6.25 -10.71 4.04
C VAL A 34 -7.54 -11.53 3.98
N TRP A 35 -7.51 -12.79 4.41
CA TRP A 35 -8.71 -13.64 4.43
C TRP A 35 -9.75 -13.17 5.45
N ILE A 36 -9.33 -12.84 6.67
CA ILE A 36 -10.24 -12.33 7.72
C ILE A 36 -10.89 -11.04 7.26
N GLN A 37 -10.12 -10.11 6.71
CA GLN A 37 -10.64 -8.84 6.23
C GLN A 37 -11.59 -9.03 5.04
N ALA A 38 -11.28 -9.94 4.12
CA ALA A 38 -12.16 -10.26 3.00
C ALA A 38 -13.50 -10.86 3.48
N LEU A 39 -13.46 -11.80 4.43
CA LEU A 39 -14.64 -12.40 5.03
C LEU A 39 -15.49 -11.37 5.78
N SER A 40 -14.86 -10.49 6.54
CA SER A 40 -15.55 -9.43 7.29
C SER A 40 -16.24 -8.41 6.38
N LEU A 41 -15.58 -8.03 5.28
CA LEU A 41 -16.07 -6.99 4.38
C LEU A 41 -17.11 -7.51 3.37
N LEU A 42 -16.90 -8.70 2.84
CA LEU A 42 -17.63 -9.22 1.68
C LEU A 42 -18.50 -10.44 1.99
N GLY A 43 -18.29 -11.06 3.15
CA GLY A 43 -18.93 -12.32 3.51
C GLY A 43 -18.36 -13.55 2.78
N GLU A 44 -18.79 -14.73 3.17
CA GLU A 44 -18.22 -16.01 2.71
C GLU A 44 -18.42 -16.25 1.21
N ILE A 45 -19.63 -16.00 0.70
CA ILE A 45 -19.99 -16.28 -0.70
C ILE A 45 -19.14 -15.45 -1.66
N GLN A 46 -19.00 -14.16 -1.40
CA GLN A 46 -18.22 -13.28 -2.29
C GLN A 46 -16.72 -13.55 -2.14
N THR A 47 -16.22 -13.74 -0.91
CA THR A 47 -14.82 -14.03 -0.67
C THR A 47 -14.36 -15.29 -1.38
N SER A 48 -15.18 -16.36 -1.39
CA SER A 48 -14.85 -17.61 -2.10
C SER A 48 -14.69 -17.41 -3.61
N SER A 49 -15.41 -16.47 -4.19
CA SER A 49 -15.37 -16.17 -5.64
C SER A 49 -14.19 -15.30 -6.06
N LEU A 50 -13.56 -14.55 -5.16
CA LEU A 50 -12.49 -13.58 -5.50
C LEU A 50 -11.22 -14.23 -6.05
N GLY A 51 -10.97 -15.51 -5.74
CA GLY A 51 -9.76 -16.20 -6.14
C GLY A 51 -8.47 -15.61 -5.56
N ILE A 52 -8.57 -14.96 -4.38
CA ILE A 52 -7.44 -14.35 -3.68
C ILE A 52 -6.44 -15.41 -3.24
N ARG A 53 -5.16 -15.15 -3.51
CA ARG A 53 -4.07 -15.94 -2.97
C ARG A 53 -2.80 -15.11 -2.90
N VAL A 54 -2.20 -15.01 -1.71
CA VAL A 54 -0.87 -14.41 -1.52
C VAL A 54 0.18 -15.37 -2.09
N LEU A 55 0.84 -14.95 -3.16
CA LEU A 55 1.83 -15.78 -3.86
C LEU A 55 3.24 -15.60 -3.29
N TYR A 56 3.57 -14.37 -2.96
CA TYR A 56 4.90 -14.01 -2.49
C TYR A 56 4.80 -12.91 -1.44
N TYR A 57 5.66 -13.00 -0.44
CA TYR A 57 5.85 -11.97 0.56
C TYR A 57 7.28 -12.04 1.09
N SER A 58 7.95 -10.90 1.14
CA SER A 58 9.28 -10.73 1.72
C SER A 58 9.13 -10.12 3.10
N GLU A 59 9.52 -10.86 4.13
CA GLU A 59 9.43 -10.40 5.53
C GLU A 59 10.44 -9.28 5.82
N SER A 60 11.59 -9.29 5.14
CA SER A 60 12.61 -8.25 5.31
C SER A 60 12.21 -6.91 4.68
N ALA A 61 11.62 -6.95 3.48
CA ALA A 61 11.17 -5.75 2.78
C ALA A 61 9.72 -5.36 3.14
N GLN A 62 8.99 -6.26 3.81
CA GLN A 62 7.55 -6.12 4.10
C GLN A 62 6.73 -5.85 2.82
N GLU A 63 7.13 -6.47 1.72
CA GLU A 63 6.51 -6.31 0.40
C GLU A 63 6.08 -7.66 -0.16
N GLY A 64 4.94 -7.65 -0.85
CA GLY A 64 4.43 -8.88 -1.44
C GLY A 64 3.52 -8.64 -2.63
N PHE A 65 3.04 -9.73 -3.18
CA PHE A 65 1.98 -9.68 -4.15
C PHE A 65 1.01 -10.85 -4.01
N LEU A 66 -0.22 -10.57 -4.34
CA LEU A 66 -1.29 -11.55 -4.40
C LEU A 66 -1.86 -11.63 -5.81
N VAL A 67 -2.61 -12.69 -6.09
CA VAL A 67 -3.38 -12.88 -7.31
C VAL A 67 -4.86 -12.82 -6.98
N CYS A 68 -5.65 -12.26 -7.89
CA CYS A 68 -7.11 -12.24 -7.84
C CYS A 68 -7.71 -12.31 -9.25
N ARG A 69 -9.03 -12.43 -9.35
CA ARG A 69 -9.77 -12.27 -10.60
C ARG A 69 -9.76 -10.81 -11.04
N ASN A 70 -9.71 -10.57 -12.35
CA ASN A 70 -9.73 -9.21 -12.89
C ASN A 70 -11.02 -8.44 -12.55
N GLU A 71 -12.14 -9.14 -12.52
CA GLU A 71 -13.47 -8.56 -12.26
C GLU A 71 -13.62 -8.05 -10.82
N ASP A 72 -12.92 -8.70 -9.89
CA ASP A 72 -13.00 -8.40 -8.46
C ASP A 72 -11.81 -7.59 -7.94
N LEU A 73 -10.99 -7.05 -8.84
CA LEU A 73 -9.77 -6.33 -8.48
C LEU A 73 -10.02 -5.23 -7.44
N TRP A 74 -11.00 -4.38 -7.67
CA TRP A 74 -11.33 -3.26 -6.80
C TRP A 74 -11.75 -3.69 -5.38
N LYS A 75 -12.43 -4.86 -5.26
CA LYS A 75 -12.77 -5.43 -3.95
C LYS A 75 -11.53 -5.86 -3.18
N VAL A 76 -10.57 -6.45 -3.90
CA VAL A 76 -9.31 -6.92 -3.31
C VAL A 76 -8.44 -5.74 -2.88
N GLU A 77 -8.41 -4.66 -3.66
CA GLU A 77 -7.74 -3.42 -3.28
C GLU A 77 -8.38 -2.81 -2.01
N ALA A 78 -9.71 -2.77 -1.94
CA ALA A 78 -10.43 -2.32 -0.75
C ALA A 78 -10.12 -3.19 0.47
N VAL A 79 -10.12 -4.52 0.32
CA VAL A 79 -9.74 -5.46 1.40
C VAL A 79 -8.34 -5.14 1.93
N LEU A 80 -7.36 -4.94 1.04
CA LEU A 80 -5.98 -4.66 1.43
C LEU A 80 -5.86 -3.35 2.22
N VAL A 81 -6.47 -2.27 1.72
CA VAL A 81 -6.36 -0.93 2.33
C VAL A 81 -7.05 -0.87 3.70
N LEU A 82 -8.10 -1.67 3.91
CA LEU A 82 -8.84 -1.71 5.17
C LEU A 82 -8.19 -2.58 6.26
N ILE A 83 -7.07 -3.25 5.99
CA ILE A 83 -6.32 -3.96 7.02
C ILE A 83 -5.59 -2.94 7.89
N GLY A 84 -6.12 -2.67 9.07
CA GLY A 84 -5.54 -1.73 10.05
C GLY A 84 -4.78 -2.39 11.19
N GLU A 85 -5.01 -3.71 11.41
CA GLU A 85 -4.42 -4.45 12.52
C GLU A 85 -4.17 -5.91 12.14
N ILE A 86 -3.07 -6.46 12.61
CA ILE A 86 -2.70 -7.88 12.48
C ILE A 86 -2.12 -8.35 13.82
N ASN A 87 -2.81 -9.28 14.51
CA ASN A 87 -2.38 -9.82 15.80
C ASN A 87 -2.02 -8.71 16.81
N GLU A 88 -2.94 -7.77 17.04
CA GLU A 88 -2.78 -6.62 17.94
C GLU A 88 -1.68 -5.60 17.51
N LYS A 89 -1.01 -5.85 16.38
CA LYS A 89 -0.04 -4.92 15.80
C LYS A 89 -0.75 -3.99 14.82
N ARG A 90 -0.56 -2.70 14.99
CA ARG A 90 -1.05 -1.72 14.03
C ARG A 90 -0.26 -1.82 12.73
N VAL A 91 -0.99 -1.92 11.64
CA VAL A 91 -0.40 -1.99 10.30
C VAL A 91 -1.14 -1.06 9.35
N HIS A 92 -0.47 -0.68 8.29
CA HIS A 92 -1.14 -0.14 7.12
C HIS A 92 -0.66 -0.89 5.89
N VAL A 93 -1.59 -1.20 5.00
CA VAL A 93 -1.27 -1.90 3.76
C VAL A 93 -1.46 -0.93 2.60
N CYS A 94 -0.37 -0.67 1.89
CA CYS A 94 -0.36 0.21 0.74
C CYS A 94 -0.31 -0.62 -0.56
N VAL A 95 -1.27 -0.41 -1.46
CA VAL A 95 -1.24 -1.00 -2.80
C VAL A 95 -0.25 -0.21 -3.67
N ARG A 96 0.78 -0.89 -4.15
CA ARG A 96 1.85 -0.29 -4.99
C ARG A 96 1.48 -0.27 -6.47
N GLY A 97 0.63 -1.18 -6.89
CA GLY A 97 0.13 -1.26 -8.25
C GLY A 97 -0.28 -2.64 -8.69
N VAL A 98 -0.83 -2.69 -9.89
CA VAL A 98 -1.45 -3.87 -10.48
C VAL A 98 -0.81 -4.23 -11.81
N SER A 99 -0.71 -5.51 -12.10
CA SER A 99 -0.21 -6.01 -13.38
C SER A 99 -0.93 -7.27 -13.83
N GLY A 100 -0.97 -7.49 -15.15
CA GLY A 100 -1.47 -8.73 -15.74
C GLY A 100 -0.47 -9.89 -15.67
N THR A 101 0.81 -9.64 -15.34
CA THR A 101 1.85 -10.67 -15.26
C THR A 101 2.78 -10.42 -14.07
N ILE A 102 3.26 -11.52 -13.47
CA ILE A 102 4.23 -11.46 -12.36
C ILE A 102 5.53 -10.78 -12.79
N LYS A 103 6.02 -11.04 -14.01
CA LYS A 103 7.26 -10.44 -14.53
C LYS A 103 7.17 -8.92 -14.59
N ALA A 104 6.08 -8.40 -15.14
CA ALA A 104 5.87 -6.96 -15.23
C ALA A 104 5.66 -6.33 -13.83
N LEU A 105 4.96 -7.02 -12.93
CA LEU A 105 4.74 -6.57 -11.56
C LEU A 105 6.06 -6.46 -10.80
N LYS A 106 6.88 -7.50 -10.80
CA LYS A 106 8.19 -7.48 -10.14
C LYS A 106 9.07 -6.34 -10.66
N ARG A 107 9.15 -6.18 -11.99
CA ARG A 107 9.95 -5.12 -12.59
C ARG A 107 9.49 -3.71 -12.21
N LYS A 108 8.18 -3.50 -12.05
CA LYS A 108 7.61 -2.17 -11.81
C LYS A 108 7.55 -1.79 -10.34
N PHE A 109 7.22 -2.73 -9.46
CA PHE A 109 6.77 -2.43 -8.12
C PHE A 109 7.55 -3.11 -6.99
N LEU A 110 8.25 -4.22 -7.27
CA LEU A 110 9.08 -4.90 -6.27
C LEU A 110 10.55 -4.58 -6.51
N ASN A 111 11.33 -4.54 -5.44
CA ASN A 111 12.77 -4.25 -5.45
C ASN A 111 13.15 -2.85 -6.00
N LYS A 112 12.22 -1.92 -6.03
CA LYS A 112 12.58 -0.51 -6.13
C LYS A 112 12.79 -0.02 -4.70
N GLU A 113 14.02 0.31 -4.38
CA GLU A 113 14.28 1.13 -3.20
C GLU A 113 13.37 2.37 -3.32
N PRO A 114 12.71 2.78 -2.21
CA PRO A 114 12.03 4.06 -2.23
C PRO A 114 13.06 5.09 -2.73
N PRO A 115 12.68 6.02 -3.61
CA PRO A 115 13.61 7.06 -4.00
C PRO A 115 14.16 7.65 -2.70
N ILE A 116 15.49 7.59 -2.56
CA ILE A 116 16.19 8.31 -1.51
C ILE A 116 15.82 9.75 -1.80
N ILE A 117 15.00 10.35 -0.97
CA ILE A 117 14.83 11.78 -1.01
C ILE A 117 16.18 12.28 -0.53
N GLU A 118 17.01 12.75 -1.45
CA GLU A 118 18.11 13.63 -1.09
C GLU A 118 17.46 14.69 -0.22
N GLU A 119 17.95 14.82 1.01
CA GLU A 119 17.53 15.89 1.91
C GLU A 119 17.88 17.21 1.20
N ASN A 120 16.97 17.66 0.34
CA ASN A 120 17.01 19.02 -0.14
C ASN A 120 16.81 19.90 1.10
N LYS A 121 17.91 20.52 1.53
CA LYS A 121 17.99 21.36 2.73
C LYS A 121 17.03 22.56 2.71
N ASP A 122 16.23 22.71 1.68
CA ASP A 122 15.36 23.87 1.47
C ASP A 122 13.85 23.57 1.69
N ASP A 123 13.47 22.33 2.00
CA ASP A 123 12.06 21.97 2.25
C ASP A 123 11.62 22.23 3.69
N ASN A 124 11.97 23.39 4.25
CA ASN A 124 11.30 23.97 5.42
C ASN A 124 9.93 24.59 5.05
N LEU A 125 9.26 24.06 4.03
CA LEU A 125 7.86 24.39 3.78
C LEU A 125 7.01 23.78 4.92
N MET A 126 6.44 24.62 5.74
CA MET A 126 5.50 24.28 6.81
C MET A 126 6.08 23.64 8.10
N ASN A 127 7.34 23.81 8.46
CA ASN A 127 7.89 23.21 9.69
C ASN A 127 7.67 21.68 9.82
N LEU A 128 7.69 20.96 8.69
CA LEU A 128 7.49 19.53 8.64
C LEU A 128 8.77 18.83 8.17
N LYS A 129 9.14 17.76 8.88
CA LYS A 129 10.21 16.86 8.47
C LYS A 129 9.61 15.67 7.71
N ILE A 130 9.90 15.55 6.42
CA ILE A 130 9.49 14.40 5.61
C ILE A 130 10.34 13.20 6.02
N ILE A 131 9.69 12.10 6.41
CA ILE A 131 10.35 10.87 6.84
C ILE A 131 10.36 9.83 5.74
N ARG A 132 9.29 9.74 4.97
CA ARG A 132 9.14 8.75 3.91
C ARG A 132 8.31 9.31 2.77
N SER A 133 8.61 8.84 1.55
CA SER A 133 7.83 9.15 0.35
C SER A 133 7.43 7.87 -0.36
N TYR A 134 6.17 7.77 -0.75
CA TYR A 134 5.60 6.63 -1.46
C TYR A 134 4.84 7.13 -2.69
N GLY A 135 5.56 7.32 -3.80
CA GLY A 135 4.95 7.94 -4.98
C GLY A 135 4.54 9.38 -4.68
N ASP A 136 3.24 9.65 -4.66
CA ASP A 136 2.69 10.99 -4.37
C ASP A 136 2.33 11.19 -2.89
N CYS A 137 2.40 10.15 -2.06
CA CYS A 137 2.15 10.22 -0.63
C CYS A 137 3.44 10.44 0.14
N LEU A 138 3.37 11.27 1.18
CA LEU A 138 4.49 11.63 2.05
C LEU A 138 4.10 11.40 3.51
N ASP A 139 4.99 10.75 4.26
CA ASP A 139 4.89 10.68 5.71
C ASP A 139 5.77 11.78 6.32
N ALA A 140 5.17 12.71 7.03
CA ALA A 140 5.87 13.85 7.63
C ALA A 140 5.69 13.88 9.15
N LEU A 141 6.70 14.39 9.86
CA LEU A 141 6.61 14.76 11.27
C LEU A 141 6.72 16.27 11.41
N PRO A 142 5.90 16.89 12.27
CA PRO A 142 6.07 18.30 12.57
C PRO A 142 7.35 18.52 13.36
N ASN A 143 8.05 19.62 13.08
CA ASN A 143 9.19 20.05 13.87
C ASN A 143 8.76 20.70 15.19
N ASP A 144 7.50 21.06 15.31
CA ASP A 144 6.91 21.67 16.50
C ASP A 144 6.66 20.63 17.59
N LYS A 145 7.18 20.89 18.80
CA LYS A 145 7.05 20.02 19.96
C LYS A 145 5.59 19.86 20.43
N GLU A 146 4.77 20.89 20.26
CA GLU A 146 3.37 20.86 20.66
C GLU A 146 2.57 19.94 19.75
N LEU A 147 2.76 20.04 18.44
CA LEU A 147 2.13 19.16 17.46
C LEU A 147 2.62 17.71 17.59
N LEU A 148 3.90 17.50 17.93
CA LEU A 148 4.44 16.17 18.23
C LEU A 148 3.79 15.54 19.47
N SER A 149 3.52 16.33 20.52
CA SER A 149 2.83 15.81 21.70
C SER A 149 1.38 15.42 21.39
N ARG A 150 0.68 16.22 20.61
CA ARG A 150 -0.68 15.90 20.15
C ARG A 150 -0.73 14.65 19.26
N LEU A 151 0.23 14.45 18.37
CA LEU A 151 0.33 13.22 17.58
C LEU A 151 0.51 11.98 18.45
N LYS A 152 1.33 12.09 19.50
CA LYS A 152 1.54 11.00 20.48
C LYS A 152 0.25 10.70 21.26
N GLU A 153 -0.48 11.71 21.71
CA GLU A 153 -1.78 11.56 22.38
C GLU A 153 -2.80 10.85 21.49
N LEU A 154 -2.84 11.22 20.21
CA LEU A 154 -3.70 10.60 19.21
C LEU A 154 -3.18 9.22 18.76
N LYS A 155 -2.03 8.79 19.30
CA LYS A 155 -1.33 7.55 18.89
C LYS A 155 -1.07 7.48 17.39
N MET A 156 -0.92 8.62 16.74
CA MET A 156 -0.52 8.74 15.34
C MET A 156 1.03 8.82 15.26
N ARG A 157 1.59 8.15 14.26
CA ARG A 157 3.04 8.16 14.05
C ARG A 157 3.50 9.28 13.15
N TYR A 158 2.74 9.53 12.11
CA TYR A 158 3.07 10.48 11.04
C TYR A 158 1.83 11.23 10.60
N ILE A 159 2.05 12.38 9.97
CA ILE A 159 1.03 13.07 9.20
C ILE A 159 1.20 12.60 7.75
N GLY A 160 0.17 11.98 7.18
CA GLY A 160 0.12 11.63 5.77
C GLY A 160 -0.22 12.87 4.95
N LEU A 161 0.62 13.21 3.98
CA LEU A 161 0.43 14.33 3.06
C LEU A 161 0.56 13.82 1.62
N MET A 162 -0.03 14.52 0.68
CA MET A 162 0.26 14.37 -0.72
C MET A 162 1.27 15.44 -1.17
N LYS A 163 2.03 15.16 -2.23
CA LYS A 163 2.95 16.16 -2.81
C LYS A 163 2.23 17.44 -3.23
N SER A 164 0.96 17.32 -3.67
CA SER A 164 0.08 18.44 -3.95
C SER A 164 -0.16 19.36 -2.75
N ASP A 165 -0.14 18.82 -1.53
CA ASP A 165 -0.40 19.57 -0.30
C ASP A 165 0.81 20.45 0.09
N LEU A 166 1.98 20.20 -0.47
CA LEU A 166 3.19 20.96 -0.23
C LEU A 166 3.28 22.23 -1.09
N GLY A 167 2.22 22.60 -1.80
CA GLY A 167 2.10 23.84 -2.51
C GLY A 167 2.96 23.92 -3.77
N GLY A 168 2.48 23.34 -4.87
CA GLY A 168 2.90 23.79 -6.18
C GLY A 168 2.51 25.26 -6.35
N LYS A 169 3.46 26.15 -6.58
CA LYS A 169 3.16 27.46 -7.14
C LYS A 169 2.44 27.19 -8.47
N GLU A 170 1.17 27.49 -8.52
CA GLU A 170 0.50 27.67 -9.80
C GLU A 170 1.24 28.76 -10.53
N ASP A 171 1.93 28.39 -11.59
CA ASP A 171 2.48 29.34 -12.56
C ASP A 171 1.30 30.07 -13.20
N ALA A 172 0.95 31.20 -12.58
CA ALA A 172 0.11 32.19 -13.19
C ALA A 172 0.95 32.91 -14.28
N THR A 173 1.01 32.32 -15.46
CA THR A 173 1.38 33.00 -16.66
C THR A 173 0.41 32.63 -17.77
N SER A 174 -0.59 33.45 -17.90
CA SER A 174 -1.29 33.59 -19.17
C SER A 174 -1.68 35.03 -19.33
N THR A 175 -0.94 35.67 -20.18
CA THR A 175 -1.44 36.78 -20.99
C THR A 175 -1.07 36.47 -22.41
#